data_686c3355be18f439f8329ed9a261667a
#
_entry.id   686c3355be18f439f8329ed9a261667a
#
_cell.length_a   1.000
_cell.length_b   1.000
_cell.length_c   1.000
_cell.angle_alpha   90.00
_cell.angle_beta   90.00
_cell.angle_gamma   90.00
#
_symmetry.space_group_name_H-M   'P 1'
#
loop_
_entity.id
_entity.type
_entity.pdbx_description
1 polymer ?
#
loop_
_entity_poly.entity_id
_entity_poly.type
_entity_poly.pdbx_seq_one_letter_code
_entity_poly.pdbx_strand_id
1 'polypeptide(L)'
;MKHTFYSLLPLFLLLDLVIPFLLATTCPGYRHTRQVMSVLGNRSAPFHTVYTLWLLLLGTAILLASTQLCPLLRSRSGGLSLALAVILILYALGGCILSGLFPVSETKAMETLSAKIHGFGSVFGFLALTFAPLVVALFYFKGRQTGLALCALACFLLALVFFVLFVMADKPRFAHTVIAWEGLWQRLTLLFMYLPLALLCVRGAQ
;
A
#
# COMPACT_ATOMS: atom_id res chain seq x y z
N MET A 1 -27.28 11.87 -6.38
CA MET A 1 -25.87 11.80 -5.97
C MET A 1 -25.17 10.84 -6.93
N LYS A 2 -24.26 11.32 -7.78
CA LYS A 2 -23.42 10.42 -8.57
C LYS A 2 -22.43 9.79 -7.58
N HIS A 3 -22.62 8.52 -7.21
CA HIS A 3 -21.65 7.78 -6.43
C HIS A 3 -20.36 7.68 -7.25
N THR A 4 -19.40 8.48 -6.89
CA THR A 4 -18.09 8.46 -7.54
C THR A 4 -17.30 7.32 -6.94
N PHE A 5 -16.73 6.45 -7.78
CA PHE A 5 -16.06 5.20 -7.35
C PHE A 5 -14.92 5.45 -6.35
N TYR A 6 -14.23 6.61 -6.45
CA TYR A 6 -13.16 6.96 -5.49
C TYR A 6 -13.65 7.04 -4.03
N SER A 7 -14.96 7.28 -3.78
CA SER A 7 -15.51 7.28 -2.42
C SER A 7 -15.51 5.89 -1.76
N LEU A 8 -15.39 4.83 -2.55
CA LEU A 8 -15.23 3.46 -2.07
C LEU A 8 -13.78 3.09 -1.75
N LEU A 9 -12.80 3.88 -2.25
CA LEU A 9 -11.39 3.58 -2.03
C LEU A 9 -11.02 3.41 -0.56
N PRO A 10 -11.51 4.24 0.41
CA PRO A 10 -11.24 4.03 1.83
C PRO A 10 -11.62 2.64 2.34
N LEU A 11 -12.75 2.09 1.84
CA LEU A 11 -13.16 0.73 2.18
C LEU A 11 -12.17 -0.31 1.65
N PHE A 12 -11.72 -0.18 0.40
CA PHE A 12 -10.71 -1.09 -0.17
C PHE A 12 -9.39 -1.02 0.59
N LEU A 13 -8.93 0.18 0.95
CA LEU A 13 -7.70 0.35 1.74
C LEU A 13 -7.82 -0.26 3.14
N LEU A 14 -8.98 -0.13 3.79
CA LEU A 14 -9.26 -0.78 5.07
C LEU A 14 -9.27 -2.31 4.92
N LEU A 15 -9.96 -2.82 3.91
CA LEU A 15 -10.03 -4.27 3.65
C LEU A 15 -8.66 -4.87 3.35
N ASP A 16 -7.74 -4.11 2.73
CA ASP A 16 -6.37 -4.57 2.51
C ASP A 16 -5.57 -4.76 3.81
N LEU A 17 -5.93 -4.05 4.86
CA LEU A 17 -5.36 -4.31 6.18
C LEU A 17 -6.07 -5.47 6.90
N VAL A 18 -7.39 -5.66 6.68
CA VAL A 18 -8.21 -6.64 7.41
C VAL A 18 -8.14 -8.05 6.78
N ILE A 19 -8.27 -8.17 5.46
CA ILE A 19 -8.30 -9.47 4.77
C ILE A 19 -7.06 -10.33 5.07
N PRO A 20 -5.82 -9.80 5.05
CA PRO A 20 -4.64 -10.60 5.42
C PRO A 20 -4.68 -11.11 6.88
N PHE A 21 -5.30 -10.40 7.81
CA PHE A 21 -5.50 -10.90 9.18
C PHE A 21 -6.44 -12.11 9.20
N LEU A 22 -7.52 -12.05 8.43
CA LEU A 22 -8.48 -13.16 8.34
C LEU A 22 -7.85 -14.36 7.65
N LEU A 23 -7.16 -14.18 6.53
CA LEU A 23 -6.50 -15.27 5.80
C LEU A 23 -5.37 -15.92 6.61
N ALA A 24 -4.65 -15.14 7.40
CA ALA A 24 -3.58 -15.66 8.25
C ALA A 24 -4.06 -16.66 9.30
N THR A 25 -5.32 -16.61 9.74
CA THR A 25 -5.88 -17.58 10.69
C THR A 25 -5.92 -19.00 10.11
N THR A 26 -5.90 -19.13 8.79
CA THR A 26 -5.90 -20.42 8.08
C THR A 26 -4.51 -20.97 7.81
N CYS A 27 -3.46 -20.22 8.13
CA CYS A 27 -2.06 -20.59 7.88
C CYS A 27 -1.39 -20.96 9.22
N PRO A 28 -1.23 -22.26 9.55
CA PRO A 28 -0.57 -22.68 10.80
C PRO A 28 0.82 -22.08 10.92
N GLY A 29 1.14 -21.53 12.10
CA GLY A 29 2.44 -20.93 12.38
C GLY A 29 2.69 -19.54 11.78
N TYR A 30 1.71 -18.95 11.08
CA TYR A 30 1.84 -17.58 10.58
C TYR A 30 1.89 -16.58 11.74
N ARG A 31 2.90 -15.71 11.71
CA ARG A 31 3.11 -14.67 12.73
C ARG A 31 3.01 -13.29 12.12
N HIS A 32 1.92 -12.56 12.39
CA HIS A 32 1.65 -11.22 11.85
C HIS A 32 2.79 -10.21 12.02
N THR A 33 3.56 -10.32 13.10
CA THR A 33 4.69 -9.43 13.34
C THR A 33 5.92 -9.79 12.54
N ARG A 34 6.12 -11.07 12.22
CA ARG A 34 7.33 -11.57 11.58
C ARG A 34 7.18 -11.77 10.08
N GLN A 35 5.98 -12.14 9.61
CA GLN A 35 5.77 -12.51 8.22
C GLN A 35 5.00 -11.45 7.45
N VAL A 36 5.47 -11.15 6.26
CA VAL A 36 4.84 -10.23 5.33
C VAL A 36 3.51 -10.76 4.80
N MET A 37 2.62 -9.87 4.40
CA MET A 37 1.29 -10.24 3.89
C MET A 37 1.39 -11.04 2.58
N SER A 38 2.38 -10.79 1.74
CA SER A 38 2.57 -11.49 0.45
C SER A 38 2.81 -13.00 0.59
N VAL A 39 3.25 -13.49 1.76
CA VAL A 39 3.36 -14.93 2.04
C VAL A 39 2.00 -15.63 1.93
N LEU A 40 0.90 -14.93 2.22
CA LEU A 40 -0.47 -15.46 2.07
C LEU A 40 -0.86 -15.72 0.60
N GLY A 41 -0.15 -15.12 -0.35
CA GLY A 41 -0.29 -15.38 -1.78
C GLY A 41 0.62 -16.49 -2.30
N ASN A 42 1.47 -17.10 -1.46
CA ASN A 42 2.29 -18.23 -1.86
C ASN A 42 1.40 -19.44 -2.19
N ARG A 43 1.74 -20.20 -3.22
CA ARG A 43 0.96 -21.37 -3.68
C ARG A 43 0.76 -22.45 -2.62
N SER A 44 1.63 -22.51 -1.61
CA SER A 44 1.48 -23.42 -0.47
C SER A 44 0.47 -22.93 0.57
N ALA A 45 0.06 -21.66 0.54
CA ALA A 45 -0.94 -21.13 1.48
C ALA A 45 -2.36 -21.61 1.12
N PRO A 46 -3.19 -22.02 2.12
CA PRO A 46 -4.51 -22.62 1.87
C PRO A 46 -5.44 -21.78 1.00
N PHE A 47 -5.46 -20.46 1.20
CA PHE A 47 -6.32 -19.53 0.47
C PHE A 47 -5.54 -18.53 -0.40
N HIS A 48 -4.39 -18.96 -0.96
CA HIS A 48 -3.57 -18.12 -1.83
C HIS A 48 -4.37 -17.50 -3.00
N THR A 49 -5.30 -18.25 -3.58
CA THR A 49 -6.15 -17.75 -4.68
C THR A 49 -7.03 -16.58 -4.22
N VAL A 50 -7.59 -16.66 -3.01
CA VAL A 50 -8.41 -15.56 -2.44
C VAL A 50 -7.56 -14.32 -2.25
N TYR A 51 -6.34 -14.47 -1.73
CA TYR A 51 -5.41 -13.35 -1.58
C TYR A 51 -4.99 -12.76 -2.93
N THR A 52 -4.71 -13.59 -3.92
CA THR A 52 -4.41 -13.16 -5.29
C THR A 52 -5.56 -12.35 -5.89
N LEU A 53 -6.79 -12.89 -5.83
CA LEU A 53 -7.98 -12.20 -6.34
C LEU A 53 -8.21 -10.88 -5.62
N TRP A 54 -7.95 -10.84 -4.30
CA TRP A 54 -8.02 -9.61 -3.52
C TRP A 54 -7.04 -8.55 -4.05
N LEU A 55 -5.77 -8.90 -4.26
CA LEU A 55 -4.77 -7.97 -4.78
C LEU A 55 -5.13 -7.44 -6.18
N LEU A 56 -5.65 -8.28 -7.06
CA LEU A 56 -6.12 -7.87 -8.39
C LEU A 56 -7.30 -6.90 -8.28
N LEU A 57 -8.25 -7.19 -7.39
CA LEU A 57 -9.40 -6.34 -7.13
C LEU A 57 -8.97 -4.99 -6.54
N LEU A 58 -8.10 -5.00 -5.55
CA LEU A 58 -7.55 -3.79 -4.92
C LEU A 58 -6.80 -2.92 -5.96
N GLY A 59 -5.91 -3.52 -6.74
CA GLY A 59 -5.16 -2.80 -7.78
C GLY A 59 -6.09 -2.17 -8.81
N THR A 60 -7.12 -2.91 -9.27
CA THR A 60 -8.13 -2.40 -10.19
C THR A 60 -8.92 -1.25 -9.55
N ALA A 61 -9.32 -1.38 -8.28
CA ALA A 61 -10.03 -0.33 -7.55
C ALA A 61 -9.20 0.96 -7.43
N ILE A 62 -7.90 0.83 -7.14
CA ILE A 62 -6.98 1.99 -7.08
C ILE A 62 -6.83 2.65 -8.45
N LEU A 63 -6.69 1.89 -9.54
CA LEU A 63 -6.62 2.43 -10.91
C LEU A 63 -7.90 3.21 -11.25
N LEU A 64 -9.07 2.65 -11.01
CA LEU A 64 -10.34 3.31 -11.24
C LEU A 64 -10.50 4.57 -10.38
N ALA A 65 -10.13 4.52 -9.11
CA ALA A 65 -10.15 5.69 -8.24
C ALA A 65 -9.20 6.79 -8.72
N SER A 66 -8.00 6.43 -9.21
CA SER A 66 -7.01 7.39 -9.72
C SER A 66 -7.53 8.17 -10.92
N THR A 67 -8.28 7.52 -11.84
CA THR A 67 -8.87 8.19 -13.01
C THR A 67 -9.91 9.23 -12.63
N GLN A 68 -10.58 9.08 -11.48
CA GLN A 68 -11.58 10.02 -10.97
C GLN A 68 -10.97 11.10 -10.07
N LEU A 69 -10.00 10.73 -9.22
CA LEU A 69 -9.30 11.68 -8.35
C LEU A 69 -8.48 12.70 -9.14
N CYS A 70 -7.79 12.27 -10.20
CA CYS A 70 -6.93 13.14 -10.98
C CYS A 70 -7.66 14.37 -11.52
N PRO A 71 -8.76 14.27 -12.27
CA PRO A 71 -9.50 15.46 -12.76
C PRO A 71 -10.11 16.27 -11.60
N LEU A 72 -10.59 15.62 -10.54
CA LEU A 72 -11.18 16.28 -9.37
C LEU A 72 -10.17 17.20 -8.66
N LEU A 73 -8.94 16.74 -8.49
CA LEU A 73 -7.87 17.48 -7.79
C LEU A 73 -7.15 18.48 -8.70
N ARG A 74 -7.30 18.34 -10.03
CA ARG A 74 -6.57 19.15 -11.02
C ARG A 74 -6.87 20.63 -10.92
N SER A 75 -8.11 21.01 -10.57
CA SER A 75 -8.53 22.38 -10.39
C SER A 75 -7.72 23.13 -9.31
N ARG A 76 -7.28 22.41 -8.26
CA ARG A 76 -6.49 22.98 -7.17
C ARG A 76 -5.00 22.93 -7.46
N SER A 77 -4.49 21.86 -8.05
CA SER A 77 -3.08 21.72 -8.46
C SER A 77 -2.89 20.61 -9.46
N GLY A 78 -2.65 20.95 -10.74
CA GLY A 78 -2.43 19.98 -11.80
C GLY A 78 -1.19 19.12 -11.55
N GLY A 79 -0.08 19.69 -11.07
CA GLY A 79 1.15 18.95 -10.78
C GLY A 79 1.00 17.94 -9.63
N LEU A 80 0.38 18.33 -8.52
CA LEU A 80 0.14 17.42 -7.39
C LEU A 80 -0.88 16.33 -7.75
N SER A 81 -1.90 16.67 -8.53
CA SER A 81 -2.89 15.73 -9.04
C SER A 81 -2.23 14.66 -9.92
N LEU A 82 -1.36 15.07 -10.85
CA LEU A 82 -0.61 14.14 -11.70
C LEU A 82 0.35 13.28 -10.86
N ALA A 83 1.07 13.89 -9.91
CA ALA A 83 1.98 13.15 -9.03
C ALA A 83 1.25 12.07 -8.25
N LEU A 84 0.07 12.41 -7.65
CA LEU A 84 -0.74 11.44 -6.93
C LEU A 84 -1.23 10.32 -7.85
N ALA A 85 -1.71 10.64 -9.06
CA ALA A 85 -2.15 9.64 -10.03
C ALA A 85 -1.03 8.67 -10.41
N VAL A 86 0.17 9.18 -10.71
CA VAL A 86 1.34 8.34 -11.01
C VAL A 86 1.70 7.43 -9.85
N ILE A 87 1.73 7.94 -8.62
CA ILE A 87 1.98 7.16 -7.41
C ILE A 87 0.96 6.02 -7.27
N LEU A 88 -0.32 6.32 -7.41
CA LEU A 88 -1.40 5.33 -7.30
C LEU A 88 -1.31 4.27 -8.40
N ILE A 89 -1.00 4.66 -9.65
CA ILE A 89 -0.81 3.73 -10.76
C ILE A 89 0.38 2.82 -10.52
N LEU A 90 1.52 3.35 -10.08
CA LEU A 90 2.72 2.55 -9.78
C LEU A 90 2.45 1.54 -8.65
N TYR A 91 1.73 1.94 -7.60
CA TYR A 91 1.36 1.03 -6.53
C TYR A 91 0.32 0.00 -6.99
N ALA A 92 -0.70 0.40 -7.70
CA ALA A 92 -1.72 -0.52 -8.22
C ALA A 92 -1.12 -1.60 -9.13
N LEU A 93 -0.22 -1.20 -10.02
CA LEU A 93 0.45 -2.15 -10.93
C LEU A 93 1.49 -2.98 -10.19
N GLY A 94 2.45 -2.36 -9.49
CA GLY A 94 3.57 -3.04 -8.87
C GLY A 94 3.20 -3.73 -7.56
N GLY A 95 2.61 -2.99 -6.62
CA GLY A 95 2.30 -3.49 -5.28
C GLY A 95 1.10 -4.43 -5.23
N CYS A 96 0.15 -4.31 -6.18
CA CYS A 96 -1.07 -5.11 -6.18
C CYS A 96 -1.12 -6.09 -7.35
N ILE A 97 -1.25 -5.64 -8.61
CA ILE A 97 -1.54 -6.50 -9.76
C ILE A 97 -0.37 -7.45 -10.04
N LEU A 98 0.85 -6.93 -10.22
CA LEU A 98 2.02 -7.78 -10.46
C LEU A 98 2.30 -8.68 -9.26
N SER A 99 2.14 -8.18 -8.05
CA SER A 99 2.32 -8.98 -6.83
C SER A 99 1.29 -10.10 -6.69
N GLY A 100 0.07 -9.91 -7.17
CA GLY A 100 -0.97 -10.95 -7.21
C GLY A 100 -0.73 -11.99 -8.30
N LEU A 101 -0.34 -11.57 -9.52
CA LEU A 101 -0.11 -12.48 -10.65
C LEU A 101 1.18 -13.29 -10.50
N PHE A 102 2.19 -12.74 -9.86
CA PHE A 102 3.51 -13.35 -9.67
C PHE A 102 3.77 -13.55 -8.18
N PRO A 103 3.36 -14.69 -7.59
CA PRO A 103 3.47 -14.90 -6.15
C PRO A 103 4.95 -14.95 -5.70
N VAL A 104 5.17 -14.60 -4.44
CA VAL A 104 6.48 -14.73 -3.79
C VAL A 104 6.88 -16.20 -3.67
N SER A 105 8.17 -16.51 -3.82
CA SER A 105 8.71 -17.86 -3.55
C SER A 105 8.71 -18.16 -2.05
N GLU A 106 8.72 -19.44 -1.66
CA GLU A 106 8.74 -19.87 -0.25
C GLU A 106 9.96 -19.32 0.51
N THR A 107 11.11 -19.29 -0.15
CA THR A 107 12.39 -18.82 0.40
C THR A 107 12.59 -17.30 0.24
N LYS A 108 11.66 -16.58 -0.42
CA LYS A 108 11.83 -15.19 -0.88
C LYS A 108 13.04 -14.98 -1.81
N ALA A 109 13.69 -16.05 -2.27
CA ALA A 109 14.81 -15.95 -3.19
C ALA A 109 14.33 -15.44 -4.55
N MET A 110 15.03 -14.47 -5.12
CA MET A 110 14.74 -13.90 -6.44
C MET A 110 15.37 -14.73 -7.58
N GLU A 111 15.20 -16.05 -7.53
CA GLU A 111 15.81 -16.95 -8.52
C GLU A 111 14.98 -17.06 -9.80
N THR A 112 13.65 -17.06 -9.66
CA THR A 112 12.72 -17.17 -10.79
C THR A 112 12.31 -15.82 -11.34
N LEU A 113 11.90 -15.78 -12.62
CA LEU A 113 11.35 -14.56 -13.23
C LEU A 113 10.12 -14.06 -12.45
N SER A 114 9.25 -14.97 -12.00
CA SER A 114 8.08 -14.64 -11.18
C SER A 114 8.50 -13.93 -9.87
N ALA A 115 9.48 -14.48 -9.14
CA ALA A 115 9.97 -13.88 -7.89
C ALA A 115 10.61 -12.50 -8.13
N LYS A 116 11.32 -12.32 -9.25
CA LYS A 116 11.90 -11.02 -9.65
C LYS A 116 10.81 -9.99 -9.95
N ILE A 117 9.80 -10.36 -10.75
CA ILE A 117 8.68 -9.46 -11.08
C ILE A 117 7.93 -9.06 -9.81
N HIS A 118 7.62 -10.02 -8.92
CA HIS A 118 7.02 -9.74 -7.62
C HIS A 118 7.87 -8.79 -6.80
N GLY A 119 9.15 -9.11 -6.62
CA GLY A 119 10.07 -8.35 -5.77
C GLY A 119 10.24 -6.91 -6.26
N PHE A 120 10.61 -6.72 -7.52
CA PHE A 120 10.77 -5.38 -8.09
C PHE A 120 9.45 -4.61 -8.15
N GLY A 121 8.35 -5.25 -8.59
CA GLY A 121 7.04 -4.62 -8.62
C GLY A 121 6.61 -4.12 -7.25
N SER A 122 6.71 -4.97 -6.22
CA SER A 122 6.39 -4.61 -4.84
C SER A 122 7.25 -3.46 -4.33
N VAL A 123 8.59 -3.53 -4.51
CA VAL A 123 9.50 -2.49 -4.03
C VAL A 123 9.19 -1.14 -4.67
N PHE A 124 9.05 -1.08 -6.00
CA PHE A 124 8.72 0.18 -6.68
C PHE A 124 7.33 0.69 -6.33
N GLY A 125 6.34 -0.20 -6.21
CA GLY A 125 4.98 0.16 -5.81
C GLY A 125 4.93 0.73 -4.39
N PHE A 126 5.53 0.06 -3.41
CA PHE A 126 5.59 0.53 -2.03
C PHE A 126 6.40 1.83 -1.89
N LEU A 127 7.56 1.91 -2.56
CA LEU A 127 8.37 3.13 -2.55
C LEU A 127 7.59 4.32 -3.11
N ALA A 128 6.89 4.14 -4.25
CA ALA A 128 6.05 5.19 -4.79
C ALA A 128 4.95 5.60 -3.81
N LEU A 129 4.20 4.62 -3.24
CA LEU A 129 3.11 4.90 -2.32
C LEU A 129 3.57 5.63 -1.04
N THR A 130 4.82 5.43 -0.60
CA THR A 130 5.37 6.14 0.57
C THR A 130 5.28 7.66 0.40
N PHE A 131 5.30 8.17 -0.81
CA PHE A 131 5.19 9.61 -1.10
C PHE A 131 3.74 10.10 -1.24
N ALA A 132 2.74 9.22 -1.28
CA ALA A 132 1.35 9.64 -1.36
C ALA A 132 0.92 10.56 -0.19
N PRO A 133 1.23 10.28 1.09
CA PRO A 133 0.91 11.18 2.20
C PRO A 133 1.55 12.55 2.07
N LEU A 134 2.78 12.65 1.54
CA LEU A 134 3.44 13.93 1.29
C LEU A 134 2.69 14.75 0.22
N VAL A 135 2.30 14.13 -0.89
CA VAL A 135 1.52 14.80 -1.95
C VAL A 135 0.19 15.27 -1.39
N VAL A 136 -0.49 14.46 -0.56
CA VAL A 136 -1.73 14.84 0.12
C VAL A 136 -1.51 15.99 1.10
N ALA A 137 -0.41 15.99 1.86
CA ALA A 137 -0.05 17.09 2.75
C ALA A 137 0.12 18.41 1.98
N LEU A 138 0.88 18.39 0.87
CA LEU A 138 1.07 19.55 0.01
C LEU A 138 -0.26 20.04 -0.59
N PHE A 139 -1.16 19.12 -0.90
CA PHE A 139 -2.49 19.42 -1.39
C PHE A 139 -3.33 20.18 -0.36
N TYR A 140 -3.31 19.73 0.90
CA TYR A 140 -3.99 20.38 2.01
C TYR A 140 -3.35 21.72 2.37
N PHE A 141 -2.01 21.87 2.28
CA PHE A 141 -1.35 23.17 2.47
C PHE A 141 -1.81 24.20 1.43
N LYS A 142 -1.90 23.80 0.15
CA LYS A 142 -2.45 24.68 -0.90
C LYS A 142 -3.91 25.07 -0.63
N GLY A 143 -4.69 24.18 -0.03
CA GLY A 143 -6.07 24.42 0.39
C GLY A 143 -6.19 25.17 1.71
N ARG A 144 -5.10 25.66 2.30
CA ARG A 144 -5.07 26.33 3.62
C ARG A 144 -5.65 25.49 4.76
N GLN A 145 -5.66 24.19 4.63
CA GLN A 145 -6.13 23.22 5.63
C GLN A 145 -4.94 22.72 6.45
N THR A 146 -4.27 23.64 7.19
CA THR A 146 -2.99 23.38 7.86
C THR A 146 -3.02 22.19 8.81
N GLY A 147 -4.10 22.02 9.59
CA GLY A 147 -4.22 20.87 10.51
C GLY A 147 -4.17 19.52 9.79
N LEU A 148 -4.91 19.37 8.67
CA LEU A 148 -4.90 18.16 7.86
C LEU A 148 -3.56 17.96 7.15
N ALA A 149 -2.95 19.04 6.70
CA ALA A 149 -1.63 19.01 6.08
C ALA A 149 -0.57 18.48 7.06
N LEU A 150 -0.57 18.97 8.30
CA LEU A 150 0.36 18.50 9.34
C LEU A 150 0.11 17.03 9.73
N CYS A 151 -1.17 16.59 9.82
CA CYS A 151 -1.49 15.18 10.03
C CYS A 151 -0.98 14.31 8.88
N ALA A 152 -1.20 14.71 7.63
CA ALA A 152 -0.71 13.96 6.47
C ALA A 152 0.83 13.94 6.40
N LEU A 153 1.50 15.04 6.78
CA LEU A 153 2.96 15.10 6.86
C LEU A 153 3.50 14.18 7.96
N ALA A 154 2.85 14.13 9.13
CA ALA A 154 3.19 13.18 10.19
C ALA A 154 3.04 11.72 9.71
N CYS A 155 1.95 11.41 8.99
CA CYS A 155 1.78 10.10 8.36
C CYS A 155 2.89 9.78 7.36
N PHE A 156 3.33 10.75 6.55
CA PHE A 156 4.47 10.57 5.65
C PHE A 156 5.75 10.19 6.39
N LEU A 157 6.07 10.93 7.45
CA LEU A 157 7.29 10.67 8.24
C LEU A 157 7.23 9.28 8.90
N LEU A 158 6.08 8.90 9.46
CA LEU A 158 5.89 7.58 10.06
C LEU A 158 5.94 6.47 8.99
N ALA A 159 5.29 6.65 7.84
CA ALA A 159 5.37 5.71 6.73
C ALA A 159 6.81 5.50 6.27
N LEU A 160 7.59 6.58 6.16
CA LEU A 160 9.00 6.51 5.77
C LEU A 160 9.84 5.73 6.80
N VAL A 161 9.67 6.03 8.10
CA VAL A 161 10.37 5.32 9.17
C VAL A 161 10.04 3.83 9.15
N PHE A 162 8.75 3.47 9.09
CA PHE A 162 8.34 2.07 9.06
C PHE A 162 8.75 1.36 7.77
N PHE A 163 8.76 2.05 6.62
CA PHE A 163 9.28 1.50 5.38
C PHE A 163 10.77 1.19 5.47
N VAL A 164 11.57 2.07 6.06
CA VAL A 164 13.00 1.81 6.31
C VAL A 164 13.19 0.61 7.23
N LEU A 165 12.43 0.52 8.33
CA LEU A 165 12.46 -0.65 9.23
C LEU A 165 12.04 -1.93 8.51
N PHE A 166 11.02 -1.86 7.64
CA PHE A 166 10.59 -2.97 6.79
C PHE A 166 11.72 -3.48 5.89
N VAL A 167 12.43 -2.59 5.21
CA VAL A 167 13.57 -2.96 4.35
C VAL A 167 14.75 -3.48 5.15
N MET A 168 14.97 -2.95 6.37
CA MET A 168 16.04 -3.42 7.27
C MET A 168 15.75 -4.80 7.86
N ALA A 169 14.47 -5.12 8.07
CA ALA A 169 14.04 -6.37 8.73
C ALA A 169 14.55 -7.64 8.05
N ASP A 170 14.73 -7.59 6.72
CA ASP A 170 15.24 -8.72 5.92
C ASP A 170 16.76 -8.91 6.00
N LYS A 171 17.48 -8.04 6.71
CA LYS A 171 18.95 -8.12 6.79
C LYS A 171 19.40 -9.04 7.93
N PRO A 172 20.31 -10.02 7.69
CA PRO A 172 20.76 -10.99 8.69
C PRO A 172 21.25 -10.36 10.00
N ARG A 173 21.89 -9.20 9.94
CA ARG A 173 22.40 -8.48 11.12
C ARG A 173 21.31 -8.08 12.12
N PHE A 174 20.04 -8.05 11.72
CA PHE A 174 18.91 -7.66 12.58
C PHE A 174 18.03 -8.84 13.00
N ALA A 175 18.39 -10.09 12.62
CA ALA A 175 17.57 -11.29 12.82
C ALA A 175 17.09 -11.50 14.27
N HIS A 176 17.89 -11.10 15.27
CA HIS A 176 17.61 -11.27 16.70
C HIS A 176 17.11 -10.01 17.39
N THR A 177 16.75 -8.96 16.64
CA THR A 177 16.25 -7.70 17.16
C THR A 177 14.77 -7.48 16.84
N VAL A 178 14.16 -6.47 17.43
CA VAL A 178 12.79 -6.04 17.09
C VAL A 178 12.69 -5.56 15.64
N ILE A 179 13.80 -5.14 15.02
CA ILE A 179 13.84 -4.73 13.62
C ILE A 179 13.42 -5.89 12.71
N ALA A 180 13.68 -7.15 13.07
CA ALA A 180 13.23 -8.33 12.33
C ALA A 180 11.71 -8.57 12.32
N TRP A 181 10.90 -7.65 12.87
CA TRP A 181 9.43 -7.75 12.83
C TRP A 181 8.88 -7.20 11.49
N GLU A 182 9.36 -7.78 10.40
CA GLU A 182 9.07 -7.38 9.03
C GLU A 182 7.56 -7.20 8.76
N GLY A 183 6.75 -8.17 9.21
CA GLY A 183 5.31 -8.14 9.03
C GLY A 183 4.61 -6.99 9.76
N LEU A 184 5.13 -6.59 10.94
CA LEU A 184 4.61 -5.43 11.67
C LEU A 184 4.93 -4.14 10.91
N TRP A 185 6.18 -3.99 10.49
CA TRP A 185 6.62 -2.79 9.79
C TRP A 185 5.89 -2.62 8.45
N GLN A 186 5.66 -3.69 7.70
CA GLN A 186 4.86 -3.65 6.48
C GLN A 186 3.44 -3.11 6.73
N ARG A 187 2.75 -3.61 7.75
CA ARG A 187 1.37 -3.21 8.08
C ARG A 187 1.29 -1.76 8.56
N LEU A 188 2.22 -1.33 9.42
CA LEU A 188 2.30 0.05 9.88
C LEU A 188 2.62 1.00 8.72
N THR A 189 3.54 0.61 7.83
CA THR A 189 3.82 1.37 6.60
C THR A 189 2.55 1.60 5.79
N LEU A 190 1.81 0.54 5.46
CA LEU A 190 0.56 0.64 4.70
C LEU A 190 -0.49 1.48 5.43
N LEU A 191 -0.66 1.29 6.74
CA LEU A 191 -1.60 2.07 7.53
C LEU A 191 -1.36 3.58 7.38
N PHE A 192 -0.12 4.03 7.56
CA PHE A 192 0.21 5.45 7.47
C PHE A 192 0.26 5.98 6.04
N MET A 193 0.46 5.13 5.03
CA MET A 193 0.28 5.50 3.62
C MET A 193 -1.20 5.68 3.27
N TYR A 194 -2.08 4.82 3.80
CA TYR A 194 -3.50 4.77 3.46
C TYR A 194 -4.34 5.84 4.17
N LEU A 195 -4.02 6.18 5.42
CA LEU A 195 -4.82 7.13 6.22
C LEU A 195 -5.05 8.49 5.51
N PRO A 196 -4.02 9.20 4.99
CA PRO A 196 -4.24 10.46 4.30
C PRO A 196 -5.01 10.32 3.00
N LEU A 197 -4.82 9.21 2.25
CA LEU A 197 -5.56 8.91 1.03
C LEU A 197 -7.04 8.67 1.33
N ALA A 198 -7.34 7.87 2.35
CA ALA A 198 -8.71 7.61 2.78
C ALA A 198 -9.40 8.91 3.20
N LEU A 199 -8.72 9.74 3.99
CA LEU A 199 -9.24 11.03 4.42
C LEU A 199 -9.52 11.97 3.23
N LEU A 200 -8.61 12.02 2.25
CA LEU A 200 -8.80 12.79 1.02
C LEU A 200 -10.04 12.33 0.25
N CYS A 201 -10.26 11.01 0.15
CA CYS A 201 -11.42 10.45 -0.56
C CYS A 201 -12.74 10.72 0.16
N VAL A 202 -12.77 10.68 1.50
CA VAL A 202 -13.97 10.94 2.31
C VAL A 202 -14.36 12.41 2.26
N ARG A 203 -13.39 13.31 2.34
CA ARG A 203 -13.66 14.77 2.34
C ARG A 203 -13.93 15.34 0.94
N GLY A 204 -13.47 14.64 -0.09
CA GLY A 204 -13.50 15.17 -1.45
C GLY A 204 -12.52 16.34 -1.63
N ALA A 205 -12.68 17.07 -2.73
CA ALA A 205 -11.85 18.24 -3.04
C ALA A 205 -12.43 19.55 -2.44
N GLN A 206 -13.04 19.46 -1.23
CA GLN A 206 -13.55 20.64 -0.53
C GLN A 206 -12.46 21.66 -0.23
#